data_5ac2d55539aa93360608e76ba113dbae
#
_entry.id   5ac2d55539aa93360608e76ba113dbae
#
_cell.length_a   1.000
_cell.length_b   1.000
_cell.length_c   1.000
_cell.angle_alpha   90.00
_cell.angle_beta   90.00
_cell.angle_gamma   90.00
#
_symmetry.space_group_name_H-M   'P 1'
#
loop_
_entity.id
_entity.type
_entity.pdbx_description
1 polymer ?
#
loop_
_entity_poly.entity_id
_entity_poly.type
_entity_poly.pdbx_seq_one_letter_code
_entity_poly.pdbx_strand_id
1 'polypeptide(L)'
;MATQGQINGIYSFALIDSAALVPHEQVEQERLLLLAQEIARDGALYCPVMVDRSSLVILDGHHRVNALRLLGCRLTPVYLVDYRHPSITVDQWRDDIRVDKETVVEAGLSGHPYPPRVSKHQWGLPPGERPVPLSLLQASAV
;
A
#
# COMPACT_ATOMS: atom_id res chain seq x y z
N MET A 1 7.72 17.87 -2.34
CA MET A 1 6.35 17.73 -1.87
C MET A 1 5.58 16.73 -2.72
N ALA A 2 4.80 15.91 -2.11
CA ALA A 2 4.02 14.94 -2.85
C ALA A 2 2.90 15.62 -3.64
N THR A 3 2.69 15.17 -4.87
CA THR A 3 1.55 15.59 -5.67
C THR A 3 0.31 14.87 -5.17
N GLN A 4 -0.74 15.59 -4.88
CA GLN A 4 -2.00 15.03 -4.43
C GLN A 4 -3.09 15.36 -5.41
N GLY A 5 -3.93 14.36 -5.71
CA GLY A 5 -5.11 14.54 -6.53
C GLY A 5 -6.26 13.80 -5.90
N GLN A 6 -7.28 14.52 -5.46
CA GLN A 6 -8.46 13.89 -4.90
C GLN A 6 -9.36 13.40 -6.04
N ILE A 7 -9.74 12.12 -6.00
CA ILE A 7 -10.45 11.48 -7.10
C ILE A 7 -11.95 11.47 -6.86
N ASN A 8 -12.41 11.12 -5.65
CA ASN A 8 -13.85 11.05 -5.37
C ASN A 8 -14.21 11.21 -3.89
N GLY A 9 -13.40 11.92 -3.14
CA GLY A 9 -13.65 12.11 -1.70
C GLY A 9 -13.23 10.93 -0.82
N ILE A 10 -13.11 9.72 -1.39
CA ILE A 10 -12.66 8.52 -0.68
C ILE A 10 -11.16 8.34 -0.87
N TYR A 11 -10.68 8.62 -2.06
CA TYR A 11 -9.29 8.39 -2.47
C TYR A 11 -8.61 9.67 -2.88
N SER A 12 -7.35 9.83 -2.49
CA SER A 12 -6.48 10.89 -3.01
C SER A 12 -5.12 10.31 -3.32
N PHE A 13 -4.54 10.74 -4.44
CA PHE A 13 -3.23 10.25 -4.86
C PHE A 13 -2.12 11.06 -4.20
N ALA A 14 -1.02 10.38 -3.79
CA ALA A 14 0.15 11.05 -3.25
C ALA A 14 1.39 10.20 -3.48
N LEU A 15 2.56 10.85 -3.47
CA LEU A 15 3.84 10.17 -3.36
C LEU A 15 4.30 10.35 -1.92
N ILE A 16 4.44 9.24 -1.20
CA ILE A 16 4.74 9.26 0.24
C ILE A 16 6.10 8.61 0.48
N ASP A 17 6.85 9.16 1.43
CA ASP A 17 8.10 8.54 1.86
C ASP A 17 7.82 7.10 2.29
N SER A 18 8.50 6.16 1.65
CA SER A 18 8.28 4.73 1.91
C SER A 18 8.52 4.38 3.37
N ALA A 19 9.42 5.09 4.04
CA ALA A 19 9.72 4.85 5.46
C ALA A 19 8.58 5.26 6.39
N ALA A 20 7.65 6.10 5.92
CA ALA A 20 6.50 6.54 6.72
C ALA A 20 5.33 5.56 6.65
N LEU A 21 5.36 4.60 5.75
CA LEU A 21 4.28 3.63 5.58
C LEU A 21 4.40 2.50 6.60
N VAL A 22 3.27 2.12 7.18
CA VAL A 22 3.23 1.18 8.32
C VAL A 22 2.59 -0.13 7.86
N PRO A 23 3.31 -1.25 7.89
CA PRO A 23 2.74 -2.53 7.48
C PRO A 23 1.84 -3.13 8.55
N HIS A 24 0.76 -3.83 8.13
CA HIS A 24 -0.07 -4.63 9.02
C HIS A 24 -0.02 -6.12 8.67
N GLU A 25 0.68 -6.48 7.58
CA GLU A 25 0.91 -7.87 7.20
C GLU A 25 2.38 -8.07 6.84
N GLN A 26 2.85 -9.29 7.06
CA GLN A 26 4.17 -9.70 6.62
C GLN A 26 4.14 -10.04 5.12
N VAL A 27 5.31 -10.05 4.49
CA VAL A 27 5.42 -10.38 3.06
C VAL A 27 6.05 -11.76 2.89
N GLU A 28 5.74 -12.39 1.76
CA GLU A 28 6.36 -13.63 1.33
C GLU A 28 7.59 -13.28 0.51
N GLN A 29 8.76 -13.74 0.97
CA GLN A 29 10.04 -13.33 0.39
C GLN A 29 10.16 -13.67 -1.09
N GLU A 30 9.74 -14.86 -1.47
CA GLU A 30 9.82 -15.30 -2.86
C GLU A 30 8.96 -14.43 -3.78
N ARG A 31 7.74 -14.16 -3.34
CA ARG A 31 6.82 -13.30 -4.09
C ARG A 31 7.35 -11.88 -4.20
N LEU A 32 7.97 -11.38 -3.13
CA LEU A 32 8.58 -10.06 -3.12
C LEU A 32 9.67 -9.93 -4.18
N LEU A 33 10.56 -10.93 -4.26
CA LEU A 33 11.66 -10.91 -5.22
C LEU A 33 11.17 -10.96 -6.67
N LEU A 34 10.16 -11.78 -6.94
CA LEU A 34 9.57 -11.85 -8.28
C LEU A 34 8.92 -10.53 -8.68
N LEU A 35 8.21 -9.92 -7.76
CA LEU A 35 7.54 -8.64 -8.02
C LEU A 35 8.56 -7.53 -8.25
N ALA A 36 9.64 -7.50 -7.48
CA ALA A 36 10.70 -6.52 -7.67
C ALA A 36 11.31 -6.63 -9.07
N GLN A 37 11.53 -7.85 -9.56
CA GLN A 37 12.03 -8.08 -10.91
C GLN A 37 11.05 -7.58 -11.98
N GLU A 38 9.75 -7.83 -11.81
CA GLU A 38 8.74 -7.33 -12.74
C GLU A 38 8.71 -5.80 -12.79
N ILE A 39 8.70 -5.15 -11.64
CA ILE A 39 8.66 -3.70 -11.56
C ILE A 39 9.92 -3.09 -12.19
N ALA A 40 11.08 -3.69 -11.92
CA ALA A 40 12.34 -3.22 -12.51
C ALA A 40 12.32 -3.34 -14.03
N ARG A 41 11.80 -4.44 -14.55
CA ARG A 41 11.69 -4.65 -16.00
C ARG A 41 10.75 -3.67 -16.64
N ASP A 42 9.63 -3.37 -15.99
CA ASP A 42 8.64 -2.43 -16.49
C ASP A 42 9.10 -0.98 -16.38
N GLY A 43 10.02 -0.69 -15.47
CA GLY A 43 10.51 0.66 -15.24
C GLY A 43 9.54 1.60 -14.57
N ALA A 44 8.42 1.08 -14.06
CA ALA A 44 7.36 1.86 -13.45
C ALA A 44 6.50 1.00 -12.53
N LEU A 45 5.87 1.65 -11.55
CA LEU A 45 4.79 1.02 -10.81
C LEU A 45 3.47 1.48 -11.40
N TYR A 46 2.61 0.56 -11.82
CA TYR A 46 1.35 0.87 -12.49
C TYR A 46 0.19 1.10 -11.53
N CYS A 47 0.17 0.39 -10.42
CA CYS A 47 -0.94 0.46 -9.47
C CYS A 47 -0.45 1.02 -8.14
N PRO A 48 -0.91 2.22 -7.74
CA PRO A 48 -0.58 2.74 -6.42
C PRO A 48 -1.03 1.82 -5.29
N VAL A 49 -0.36 1.94 -4.16
CA VAL A 49 -0.63 1.16 -2.95
C VAL A 49 -1.79 1.82 -2.18
N MET A 50 -2.68 1.01 -1.61
CA MET A 50 -3.79 1.53 -0.79
C MET A 50 -3.34 1.72 0.64
N VAL A 51 -3.49 2.93 1.18
CA VAL A 51 -2.99 3.33 2.50
C VAL A 51 -4.06 4.09 3.26
N ASP A 52 -4.22 3.78 4.55
CA ASP A 52 -5.14 4.53 5.39
C ASP A 52 -4.64 5.96 5.56
N ARG A 53 -5.47 6.91 5.19
CA ARG A 53 -5.13 8.34 5.22
C ARG A 53 -4.74 8.81 6.62
N SER A 54 -5.39 8.29 7.65
CA SER A 54 -5.21 8.77 9.03
C SER A 54 -3.96 8.22 9.70
N SER A 55 -3.66 6.93 9.48
CA SER A 55 -2.57 6.25 10.20
C SER A 55 -1.36 5.94 9.34
N LEU A 56 -1.50 6.00 8.01
CA LEU A 56 -0.51 5.55 7.03
C LEU A 56 -0.26 4.05 7.08
N VAL A 57 -1.17 3.29 7.66
CA VAL A 57 -1.10 1.84 7.60
C VAL A 57 -1.38 1.38 6.18
N ILE A 58 -0.52 0.51 5.68
CA ILE A 58 -0.68 -0.08 4.34
C ILE A 58 -1.88 -1.02 4.40
N LEU A 59 -2.89 -0.78 3.57
CA LEU A 59 -4.09 -1.62 3.53
C LEU A 59 -3.96 -2.72 2.49
N ASP A 60 -3.39 -2.41 1.34
CA ASP A 60 -3.14 -3.37 0.27
C ASP A 60 -1.90 -2.94 -0.51
N GLY A 61 -1.01 -3.87 -0.76
CA GLY A 61 0.21 -3.62 -1.51
C GLY A 61 1.49 -3.72 -0.68
N HIS A 62 1.50 -4.51 0.37
CA HIS A 62 2.69 -4.73 1.19
C HIS A 62 3.89 -5.22 0.36
N HIS A 63 3.65 -6.13 -0.58
CA HIS A 63 4.70 -6.62 -1.46
C HIS A 63 5.23 -5.53 -2.38
N ARG A 64 4.34 -4.67 -2.91
CA ARG A 64 4.75 -3.54 -3.76
C ARG A 64 5.61 -2.54 -3.02
N VAL A 65 5.25 -2.19 -1.78
CA VAL A 65 6.05 -1.27 -0.97
C VAL A 65 7.45 -1.84 -0.74
N ASN A 66 7.54 -3.09 -0.35
CA ASN A 66 8.83 -3.72 -0.08
C ASN A 66 9.66 -3.92 -1.36
N ALA A 67 8.99 -4.22 -2.49
CA ALA A 67 9.67 -4.32 -3.79
C ALA A 67 10.29 -2.98 -4.18
N LEU A 68 9.55 -1.88 -4.01
CA LEU A 68 10.07 -0.55 -4.29
C LEU A 68 11.27 -0.22 -3.41
N ARG A 69 11.24 -0.61 -2.14
CA ARG A 69 12.38 -0.43 -1.23
C ARG A 69 13.61 -1.18 -1.74
N LEU A 70 13.45 -2.41 -2.18
CA LEU A 70 14.55 -3.19 -2.76
C LEU A 70 15.14 -2.50 -4.00
N LEU A 71 14.32 -1.78 -4.75
CA LEU A 71 14.76 -1.07 -5.95
C LEU A 71 15.29 0.33 -5.65
N GLY A 72 15.51 0.66 -4.38
CA GLY A 72 16.06 1.94 -3.98
C GLY A 72 15.09 3.10 -4.07
N CYS A 73 13.80 2.83 -4.08
CA CYS A 73 12.79 3.87 -4.15
C CYS A 73 12.57 4.50 -2.78
N ARG A 74 12.76 5.81 -2.69
CA ARG A 74 12.48 6.56 -1.48
C ARG A 74 10.99 6.86 -1.34
N LEU A 75 10.29 7.01 -2.46
CA LEU A 75 8.87 7.33 -2.48
C LEU A 75 8.05 6.14 -2.97
N THR A 76 6.85 6.04 -2.46
CA THR A 76 5.84 5.06 -2.90
C THR A 76 4.61 5.81 -3.38
N PRO A 77 4.10 5.54 -4.59
CA PRO A 77 2.82 6.11 -5.01
C PRO A 77 1.68 5.40 -4.29
N VAL A 78 0.80 6.17 -3.69
CA VAL A 78 -0.29 5.64 -2.88
C VAL A 78 -1.61 6.30 -3.26
N TYR A 79 -2.70 5.58 -3.03
CA TYR A 79 -4.00 6.18 -2.83
C TYR A 79 -4.22 6.25 -1.32
N LEU A 80 -4.35 7.46 -0.81
CA LEU A 80 -4.74 7.70 0.58
C LEU A 80 -6.24 7.50 0.67
N VAL A 81 -6.67 6.62 1.55
CA VAL A 81 -8.04 6.11 1.60
C VAL A 81 -8.72 6.61 2.86
N ASP A 82 -9.95 7.12 2.71
CA ASP A 82 -10.84 7.31 3.85
C ASP A 82 -11.36 5.94 4.28
N TYR A 83 -10.62 5.29 5.16
CA TYR A 83 -10.85 3.90 5.54
C TYR A 83 -12.16 3.70 6.30
N ARG A 84 -12.73 4.78 6.86
CA ARG A 84 -14.01 4.71 7.57
C ARG A 84 -15.20 4.74 6.64
N HIS A 85 -14.98 5.04 5.35
CA HIS A 85 -16.09 5.12 4.39
C HIS A 85 -16.74 3.74 4.24
N PRO A 86 -18.10 3.68 4.28
CA PRO A 86 -18.80 2.39 4.25
C PRO A 86 -18.67 1.60 2.96
N SER A 87 -18.26 2.23 1.85
CA SER A 87 -18.00 1.51 0.60
C SER A 87 -16.77 0.62 0.68
N ILE A 88 -15.90 0.84 1.67
CA ILE A 88 -14.70 0.04 1.87
C ILE A 88 -14.99 -0.99 2.95
N THR A 89 -14.79 -2.25 2.63
CA THR A 89 -15.02 -3.35 3.57
C THR A 89 -13.77 -4.22 3.64
N VAL A 90 -13.59 -4.89 4.75
CA VAL A 90 -12.51 -5.86 4.93
C VAL A 90 -13.06 -7.18 5.44
N ASP A 91 -12.57 -8.26 4.87
CA ASP A 91 -12.87 -9.62 5.28
C ASP A 91 -11.54 -10.35 5.47
N GLN A 92 -11.58 -11.60 5.87
CA GLN A 92 -10.37 -12.40 6.04
C GLN A 92 -10.26 -13.46 4.94
N TRP A 93 -9.01 -13.71 4.52
CA TRP A 93 -8.70 -14.83 3.64
C TRP A 93 -8.66 -16.15 4.40
N ARG A 94 -8.40 -16.10 5.71
CA ARG A 94 -8.20 -17.26 6.58
C ARG A 94 -9.31 -17.32 7.59
N ASP A 95 -9.77 -18.53 7.90
CA ASP A 95 -10.83 -18.72 8.88
C ASP A 95 -10.34 -18.62 10.32
N ASP A 96 -9.04 -18.78 10.54
CA ASP A 96 -8.45 -18.81 11.89
C ASP A 96 -8.11 -17.42 12.43
N ILE A 97 -8.16 -16.37 11.59
CA ILE A 97 -7.84 -15.00 12.02
C ILE A 97 -8.98 -14.09 11.59
N ARG A 98 -9.62 -13.46 12.56
CA ARG A 98 -10.66 -12.47 12.27
C ARG A 98 -10.05 -11.09 12.17
N VAL A 99 -10.47 -10.35 11.15
CA VAL A 99 -10.02 -8.98 10.94
C VAL A 99 -11.22 -8.07 10.72
N ASP A 100 -11.07 -6.83 11.19
CA ASP A 100 -11.95 -5.72 10.86
C ASP A 100 -11.07 -4.48 10.67
N LYS A 101 -11.68 -3.35 10.35
CA LYS A 101 -10.91 -2.13 10.09
C LYS A 101 -10.07 -1.71 11.30
N GLU A 102 -10.59 -1.87 12.50
CA GLU A 102 -9.89 -1.48 13.72
C GLU A 102 -8.68 -2.38 13.98
N THR A 103 -8.85 -3.69 13.82
CA THR A 103 -7.74 -4.63 14.05
C THR A 103 -6.65 -4.50 13.00
N VAL A 104 -6.99 -4.16 11.75
CA VAL A 104 -6.00 -3.89 10.71
C VAL A 104 -5.11 -2.70 11.11
N VAL A 105 -5.71 -1.59 11.51
CA VAL A 105 -4.97 -0.40 11.91
C VAL A 105 -4.16 -0.68 13.17
N GLU A 106 -4.75 -1.37 14.15
CA GLU A 106 -4.06 -1.72 15.40
C GLU A 106 -2.86 -2.62 15.16
N ALA A 107 -2.98 -3.61 14.28
CA ALA A 107 -1.85 -4.49 13.95
C ALA A 107 -0.67 -3.68 13.39
N GLY A 108 -0.95 -2.68 12.55
CA GLY A 108 0.07 -1.79 12.04
C GLY A 108 0.70 -0.93 13.13
N LEU A 109 -0.14 -0.22 13.88
CA LEU A 109 0.34 0.75 14.87
C LEU A 109 1.03 0.09 16.05
N SER A 110 0.67 -1.15 16.40
CA SER A 110 1.31 -1.87 17.51
C SER A 110 2.65 -2.52 17.13
N GLY A 111 2.99 -2.55 15.84
CA GLY A 111 4.20 -3.21 15.38
C GLY A 111 4.10 -4.74 15.37
N HIS A 112 2.88 -5.29 15.40
CA HIS A 112 2.65 -6.73 15.39
C HIS A 112 1.83 -7.11 14.16
N PRO A 113 2.46 -7.11 12.96
CA PRO A 113 1.73 -7.39 11.72
C PRO A 113 1.27 -8.85 11.65
N TYR A 114 0.15 -9.04 10.98
CA TYR A 114 -0.36 -10.37 10.69
C TYR A 114 0.54 -11.13 9.73
N PRO A 115 0.42 -12.47 9.68
CA PRO A 115 1.06 -13.24 8.60
C PRO A 115 0.56 -12.80 7.22
N PRO A 116 1.19 -13.23 6.14
CA PRO A 116 0.73 -12.87 4.80
C PRO A 116 -0.70 -13.37 4.52
N ARG A 117 -1.43 -12.60 3.71
CA ARG A 117 -2.77 -12.95 3.23
C ARG A 117 -3.78 -13.19 4.33
N VAL A 118 -3.95 -12.20 5.17
CA VAL A 118 -4.96 -12.25 6.23
C VAL A 118 -6.15 -11.37 5.88
N SER A 119 -5.91 -10.12 5.48
CA SER A 119 -6.99 -9.18 5.19
C SER A 119 -7.33 -9.17 3.70
N LYS A 120 -8.63 -9.13 3.41
CA LYS A 120 -9.16 -9.05 2.05
C LYS A 120 -10.06 -7.81 1.97
N HIS A 121 -9.57 -6.78 1.29
CA HIS A 121 -10.32 -5.54 1.16
C HIS A 121 -11.18 -5.52 -0.09
N GLN A 122 -12.34 -4.86 0.01
CA GLN A 122 -13.19 -4.51 -1.13
C GLN A 122 -13.32 -3.00 -1.14
N TRP A 123 -13.11 -2.40 -2.31
CA TRP A 123 -12.88 -0.96 -2.40
C TRP A 123 -14.08 -0.18 -2.94
N GLY A 124 -15.15 -0.87 -3.33
CA GLY A 124 -16.28 -0.23 -4.00
C GLY A 124 -15.89 0.21 -5.42
N LEU A 125 -15.71 1.50 -5.63
CA LEU A 125 -15.28 2.05 -6.92
C LEU A 125 -13.87 2.64 -6.77
N PRO A 126 -12.83 1.79 -6.78
CA PRO A 126 -11.47 2.28 -6.62
C PRO A 126 -11.00 3.01 -7.87
N PRO A 127 -10.05 3.94 -7.74
CA PRO A 127 -9.36 4.49 -8.89
C PRO A 127 -8.59 3.39 -9.61
N GLY A 128 -8.38 3.56 -10.90
CA GLY A 128 -7.66 2.59 -11.69
C GLY A 128 -6.15 2.74 -11.57
N GLU A 129 -5.44 2.21 -12.58
CA GLU A 129 -4.00 2.35 -12.68
C GLU A 129 -3.60 3.81 -12.76
N ARG A 130 -2.42 4.09 -12.20
CA ARG A 130 -1.79 5.39 -12.33
C ARG A 130 -0.28 5.14 -12.36
N PRO A 131 0.29 4.90 -13.55
CA PRO A 131 1.71 4.55 -13.66
C PRO A 131 2.60 5.68 -13.20
N VAL A 132 3.64 5.33 -12.45
CA VAL A 132 4.66 6.26 -11.99
C VAL A 132 6.03 5.66 -12.30
N PRO A 133 6.89 6.38 -13.05
CA PRO A 133 8.22 5.86 -13.38
C PRO A 133 9.09 5.68 -12.15
N LEU A 134 9.88 4.61 -12.13
CA LEU A 134 10.82 4.36 -11.03
C LEU A 134 11.78 5.52 -10.80
N SER A 135 12.18 6.20 -11.87
CA SER A 135 13.10 7.33 -11.76
C SER A 135 12.57 8.43 -10.84
N LEU A 136 11.25 8.65 -10.83
CA LEU A 136 10.64 9.61 -9.91
C LEU A 136 10.66 9.12 -8.48
N LEU A 137 10.53 7.81 -8.28
CA LEU A 137 10.45 7.22 -6.95
C LEU A 137 11.83 7.07 -6.32
N GLN A 138 12.86 6.93 -7.15
CA GLN A 138 14.24 6.79 -6.71
C GLN A 138 14.93 8.15 -6.53
N ALA A 139 14.27 9.24 -6.90
CA ALA A 139 14.89 10.55 -6.87
C ALA A 139 15.38 10.91 -5.47
N SER A 140 16.59 11.40 -5.38
CA SER A 140 17.17 11.88 -4.13
C SER A 140 16.49 13.16 -3.67
N ALA A 141 16.31 13.31 -2.35
CA ALA A 141 15.74 14.50 -1.75
C ALA A 141 16.79 15.57 -1.44
N VAL A 142 17.84 15.60 -2.16
CA VAL A 142 18.94 16.56 -1.93
C VAL A 142 18.48 17.99 -2.09
#